data_7c6d181e563d5fbd01207f87d7a36ad7
#
_entry.id   7c6d181e563d5fbd01207f87d7a36ad7
#
_cell.length_a   1.000
_cell.length_b   1.000
_cell.length_c   1.000
_cell.angle_alpha   90.00
_cell.angle_beta   90.00
_cell.angle_gamma   90.00
#
_symmetry.space_group_name_H-M   'P 1'
#
loop_
_entity.id
_entity.type
_entity.pdbx_description
1 polymer ?
#
loop_
_entity_poly.entity_id
_entity_poly.type
_entity_poly.pdbx_seq_one_letter_code
_entity_poly.pdbx_strand_id
1 'polypeptide(L)'
;MERAGAALCSYARHHWPQSHHWWIFVGPGNNGGDGYVLARLARRLGLEPLVIAARAPGLLRGDARRAADEWLAVGGEVMMADALEGASLPSPDLVIDALLGTGVQLPLSLPMTKIVATINGLNAPVLAVDLPSGLNADTGRAMGALVHATRTLSFIGIKQGMLTADGVDGVGQLDWDPLGVVPEAGLVPAAERLDYPRLKNLLFPRPRSAHKGKHGKVLLVGGNLGMQGAILLAGQACLRAGAGLVRLCQHPDSPPASLVQPELMGCPAGTDEGWATVRVLGPGLGQDEWGRAQFEHHLSRSE
;
A
#
# COMPACT_ATOMS: atom_id res chain seq x y z
N MET A 1 1.12 -20.40 -10.93
CA MET A 1 0.97 -19.79 -12.27
C MET A 1 -0.39 -20.02 -12.91
N GLU A 2 -0.85 -21.24 -13.26
CA GLU A 2 -2.16 -21.42 -13.94
C GLU A 2 -3.33 -20.76 -13.20
N ARG A 3 -3.44 -20.95 -11.88
CA ARG A 3 -4.47 -20.30 -11.07
C ARG A 3 -4.31 -18.77 -11.04
N ALA A 4 -3.08 -18.27 -10.99
CA ALA A 4 -2.80 -16.85 -11.01
C ALA A 4 -3.17 -16.20 -12.35
N GLY A 5 -2.74 -16.81 -13.47
CA GLY A 5 -3.12 -16.35 -14.80
C GLY A 5 -4.63 -16.37 -15.05
N ALA A 6 -5.33 -17.41 -14.55
CA ALA A 6 -6.80 -17.50 -14.65
C ALA A 6 -7.50 -16.41 -13.82
N ALA A 7 -7.03 -16.15 -12.59
CA ALA A 7 -7.56 -15.10 -11.73
C ALA A 7 -7.35 -13.71 -12.38
N LEU A 8 -6.15 -13.44 -12.91
CA LEU A 8 -5.84 -12.20 -13.65
C LEU A 8 -6.76 -12.00 -14.86
N CYS A 9 -6.94 -13.06 -15.66
CA CYS A 9 -7.77 -12.99 -16.87
C CYS A 9 -9.23 -12.68 -16.52
N SER A 10 -9.78 -13.35 -15.50
CA SER A 10 -11.13 -13.10 -15.01
C SER A 10 -11.25 -11.68 -14.44
N TYR A 11 -10.28 -11.24 -13.64
CA TYR A 11 -10.24 -9.92 -13.03
C TYR A 11 -10.16 -8.80 -14.08
N ALA A 12 -9.25 -8.94 -15.05
CA ALA A 12 -9.07 -7.96 -16.12
C ALA A 12 -10.35 -7.81 -16.96
N ARG A 13 -10.98 -8.91 -17.35
CA ARG A 13 -12.24 -8.90 -18.10
C ARG A 13 -13.41 -8.32 -17.32
N HIS A 14 -13.44 -8.51 -16.01
CA HIS A 14 -14.48 -7.93 -15.16
C HIS A 14 -14.37 -6.41 -15.08
N HIS A 15 -13.16 -5.88 -14.93
CA HIS A 15 -12.94 -4.45 -14.75
C HIS A 15 -12.78 -3.67 -16.05
N TRP A 16 -12.33 -4.31 -17.13
CA TRP A 16 -12.14 -3.71 -18.45
C TRP A 16 -12.79 -4.60 -19.55
N PRO A 17 -14.12 -4.78 -19.53
CA PRO A 17 -14.81 -5.72 -20.41
C PRO A 17 -14.72 -5.35 -21.90
N GLN A 18 -14.38 -4.10 -22.22
CA GLN A 18 -14.24 -3.60 -23.59
C GLN A 18 -12.80 -3.62 -24.11
N SER A 19 -11.82 -4.01 -23.26
CA SER A 19 -10.41 -4.05 -23.68
C SER A 19 -10.12 -5.28 -24.52
N HIS A 20 -9.47 -5.08 -25.69
CA HIS A 20 -9.10 -6.15 -26.62
C HIS A 20 -7.59 -6.23 -26.83
N HIS A 21 -6.87 -5.09 -26.92
CA HIS A 21 -5.43 -5.00 -27.12
C HIS A 21 -4.72 -4.91 -25.76
N TRP A 22 -4.18 -6.02 -25.29
CA TRP A 22 -3.49 -6.07 -24.00
C TRP A 22 -1.99 -6.09 -24.17
N TRP A 23 -1.29 -5.10 -23.65
CA TRP A 23 0.18 -5.13 -23.57
C TRP A 23 0.60 -5.73 -22.25
N ILE A 24 1.32 -6.86 -22.32
CA ILE A 24 1.70 -7.66 -21.14
C ILE A 24 3.22 -7.60 -21.00
N PHE A 25 3.70 -6.78 -20.08
CA PHE A 25 5.13 -6.66 -19.78
C PHE A 25 5.54 -7.78 -18.84
N VAL A 26 6.46 -8.63 -19.28
CA VAL A 26 6.90 -9.83 -18.55
C VAL A 26 8.37 -9.76 -18.14
N GLY A 27 8.64 -10.08 -16.89
CA GLY A 27 9.98 -10.17 -16.34
C GLY A 27 10.58 -11.57 -16.35
N PRO A 28 11.80 -11.73 -15.80
CA PRO A 28 12.53 -13.00 -15.83
C PRO A 28 12.08 -14.02 -14.79
N GLY A 29 11.26 -13.62 -13.82
CA GLY A 29 10.83 -14.45 -12.69
C GLY A 29 9.42 -15.01 -12.82
N ASN A 30 8.91 -15.56 -11.73
CA ASN A 30 7.57 -16.19 -11.66
C ASN A 30 6.45 -15.21 -11.98
N ASN A 31 6.60 -13.92 -11.62
CA ASN A 31 5.63 -12.88 -11.99
C ASN A 31 5.48 -12.77 -13.51
N GLY A 32 6.61 -12.80 -14.25
CA GLY A 32 6.59 -12.89 -15.72
C GLY A 32 5.93 -14.16 -16.22
N GLY A 33 6.13 -15.28 -15.52
CA GLY A 33 5.46 -16.55 -15.80
C GLY A 33 3.93 -16.43 -15.71
N ASP A 34 3.40 -15.75 -14.70
CA ASP A 34 1.96 -15.48 -14.56
C ASP A 34 1.45 -14.63 -15.73
N GLY A 35 2.26 -13.66 -16.21
CA GLY A 35 1.98 -12.87 -17.39
C GLY A 35 1.90 -13.69 -18.68
N TYR A 36 2.80 -14.66 -18.89
CA TYR A 36 2.73 -15.58 -20.04
C TYR A 36 1.48 -16.48 -20.01
N VAL A 37 1.12 -16.99 -18.82
CA VAL A 37 -0.13 -17.77 -18.67
C VAL A 37 -1.33 -16.89 -18.99
N LEU A 38 -1.36 -15.65 -18.47
CA LEU A 38 -2.42 -14.69 -18.79
C LEU A 38 -2.54 -14.45 -20.30
N ALA A 39 -1.40 -14.21 -21.00
CA ALA A 39 -1.38 -13.99 -22.45
C ALA A 39 -2.01 -15.18 -23.19
N ARG A 40 -1.61 -16.39 -22.84
CA ARG A 40 -2.14 -17.63 -23.44
C ARG A 40 -3.65 -17.77 -23.22
N LEU A 41 -4.16 -17.45 -22.03
CA LEU A 41 -5.58 -17.49 -21.71
C LEU A 41 -6.35 -16.38 -22.43
N ALA A 42 -5.84 -15.15 -22.47
CA ALA A 42 -6.42 -14.02 -23.18
C ALA A 42 -6.61 -14.33 -24.67
N ARG A 43 -5.56 -14.91 -25.33
CA ARG A 43 -5.64 -15.32 -26.74
C ARG A 43 -6.70 -16.38 -27.00
N ARG A 44 -6.87 -17.35 -26.10
CA ARG A 44 -7.93 -18.37 -26.20
C ARG A 44 -9.35 -17.79 -26.14
N LEU A 45 -9.49 -16.61 -25.54
CA LEU A 45 -10.74 -15.86 -25.44
C LEU A 45 -10.95 -14.89 -26.60
N GLY A 46 -10.08 -14.90 -27.60
CA GLY A 46 -10.17 -14.01 -28.78
C GLY A 46 -9.64 -12.61 -28.54
N LEU A 47 -8.91 -12.35 -27.46
CA LEU A 47 -8.21 -11.09 -27.23
C LEU A 47 -6.87 -11.05 -27.97
N GLU A 48 -6.30 -9.86 -28.12
CA GLU A 48 -5.05 -9.60 -28.81
C GLU A 48 -3.92 -9.21 -27.84
N PRO A 49 -3.34 -10.19 -27.11
CA PRO A 49 -2.25 -9.92 -26.19
C PRO A 49 -0.94 -9.75 -26.95
N LEU A 50 -0.23 -8.65 -26.71
CA LEU A 50 1.16 -8.43 -27.08
C LEU A 50 2.05 -8.65 -25.87
N VAL A 51 2.90 -9.66 -25.90
CA VAL A 51 3.86 -9.94 -24.83
C VAL A 51 5.14 -9.16 -25.07
N ILE A 52 5.51 -8.31 -24.11
CA ILE A 52 6.72 -7.46 -24.14
C ILE A 52 7.66 -7.92 -23.03
N ALA A 53 8.77 -8.52 -23.39
CA ALA A 53 9.66 -9.18 -22.47
C ALA A 53 10.90 -8.34 -22.11
N ALA A 54 11.19 -8.23 -20.83
CA ALA A 54 12.44 -7.65 -20.32
C ALA A 54 13.64 -8.60 -20.53
N ARG A 55 13.39 -9.88 -20.78
CA ARG A 55 14.42 -10.91 -21.01
C ARG A 55 13.90 -11.94 -21.99
N ALA A 56 14.78 -12.35 -22.93
CA ALA A 56 14.44 -13.35 -23.94
C ALA A 56 13.92 -14.66 -23.31
N PRO A 57 12.83 -15.26 -23.86
CA PRO A 57 12.24 -16.50 -23.32
C PRO A 57 13.24 -17.62 -23.14
N GLY A 58 14.20 -17.77 -24.06
CA GLY A 58 15.26 -18.78 -24.01
C GLY A 58 16.19 -18.70 -22.80
N LEU A 59 16.25 -17.56 -22.13
CA LEU A 59 17.06 -17.30 -20.93
C LEU A 59 16.30 -17.45 -19.61
N LEU A 60 15.00 -17.73 -19.66
CA LEU A 60 14.19 -17.97 -18.48
C LEU A 60 14.47 -19.37 -17.90
N ARG A 61 14.10 -19.58 -16.65
CA ARG A 61 14.29 -20.83 -15.91
C ARG A 61 13.02 -21.25 -15.18
N GLY A 62 12.94 -22.51 -14.80
CA GLY A 62 11.86 -23.07 -13.98
C GLY A 62 10.47 -22.88 -14.61
N ASP A 63 9.50 -22.55 -13.78
CA ASP A 63 8.10 -22.41 -14.20
C ASP A 63 7.86 -21.23 -15.13
N ALA A 64 8.62 -20.14 -14.99
CA ALA A 64 8.54 -19.00 -15.92
C ALA A 64 8.96 -19.40 -17.34
N ARG A 65 9.99 -20.23 -17.48
CA ARG A 65 10.41 -20.79 -18.77
C ARG A 65 9.33 -21.66 -19.37
N ARG A 66 8.76 -22.57 -18.59
CA ARG A 66 7.68 -23.43 -19.04
C ARG A 66 6.47 -22.64 -19.53
N ALA A 67 6.05 -21.61 -18.78
CA ALA A 67 4.94 -20.76 -19.18
C ALA A 67 5.21 -20.01 -20.49
N ALA A 68 6.46 -19.54 -20.70
CA ALA A 68 6.88 -18.91 -21.94
C ALA A 68 6.88 -19.90 -23.11
N ASP A 69 7.38 -21.12 -22.93
CA ASP A 69 7.37 -22.18 -23.95
C ASP A 69 5.92 -22.56 -24.33
N GLU A 70 5.01 -22.66 -23.38
CA GLU A 70 3.59 -22.92 -23.63
C GLU A 70 2.91 -21.77 -24.40
N TRP A 71 3.30 -20.50 -24.14
CA TRP A 71 2.85 -19.36 -24.93
C TRP A 71 3.32 -19.44 -26.38
N LEU A 72 4.61 -19.73 -26.59
CA LEU A 72 5.19 -19.89 -27.94
C LEU A 72 4.57 -21.06 -28.68
N ALA A 73 4.29 -22.18 -28.01
CA ALA A 73 3.68 -23.38 -28.59
C ALA A 73 2.26 -23.14 -29.16
N VAL A 74 1.52 -22.16 -28.63
CA VAL A 74 0.20 -21.77 -29.19
C VAL A 74 0.34 -20.68 -30.27
N GLY A 75 1.53 -20.43 -30.78
CA GLY A 75 1.84 -19.43 -31.81
C GLY A 75 1.87 -17.99 -31.25
N GLY A 76 2.11 -17.84 -29.94
CA GLY A 76 2.32 -16.53 -29.33
C GLY A 76 3.67 -15.94 -29.73
N GLU A 77 3.69 -14.62 -29.91
CA GLU A 77 4.91 -13.88 -30.22
C GLU A 77 5.37 -13.10 -28.99
N VAL A 78 6.69 -12.83 -28.95
CA VAL A 78 7.32 -12.07 -27.88
C VAL A 78 8.18 -10.98 -28.47
N MET A 79 7.85 -9.73 -28.16
CA MET A 79 8.66 -8.56 -28.47
C MET A 79 9.63 -8.29 -27.32
N MET A 80 10.86 -7.97 -27.61
CA MET A 80 11.78 -7.48 -26.58
C MET A 80 11.48 -6.03 -26.25
N ALA A 81 11.58 -5.67 -24.97
CA ALA A 81 11.21 -4.33 -24.49
C ALA A 81 12.04 -3.19 -25.11
N ASP A 82 13.27 -3.45 -25.49
CA ASP A 82 14.14 -2.52 -26.22
C ASP A 82 13.71 -2.27 -27.68
N ALA A 83 12.98 -3.22 -28.28
CA ALA A 83 12.42 -3.09 -29.62
C ALA A 83 11.10 -2.31 -29.66
N LEU A 84 10.55 -1.94 -28.52
CA LEU A 84 9.29 -1.20 -28.44
C LEU A 84 9.45 0.26 -28.88
N GLU A 85 10.62 0.86 -28.63
CA GLU A 85 10.93 2.22 -29.04
C GLU A 85 10.98 2.32 -30.56
N GLY A 86 10.09 3.15 -31.14
CA GLY A 86 9.98 3.32 -32.63
C GLY A 86 9.09 2.28 -33.32
N ALA A 87 8.54 1.29 -32.61
CA ALA A 87 7.61 0.35 -33.20
C ALA A 87 6.25 1.02 -33.47
N SER A 88 5.69 0.80 -34.68
CA SER A 88 4.34 1.25 -35.02
C SER A 88 3.33 0.18 -34.59
N LEU A 89 2.79 0.35 -33.38
CA LEU A 89 1.85 -0.59 -32.77
C LEU A 89 0.53 0.10 -32.43
N PRO A 90 -0.60 -0.63 -32.44
CA PRO A 90 -1.84 -0.08 -31.91
C PRO A 90 -1.67 0.20 -30.39
N SER A 91 -2.25 1.32 -29.93
CA SER A 91 -2.25 1.64 -28.51
C SER A 91 -2.94 0.55 -27.69
N PRO A 92 -2.44 0.22 -26.51
CA PRO A 92 -3.09 -0.77 -25.65
C PRO A 92 -4.40 -0.21 -25.06
N ASP A 93 -5.40 -1.08 -24.92
CA ASP A 93 -6.60 -0.81 -24.12
C ASP A 93 -6.35 -1.10 -22.63
N LEU A 94 -5.40 -2.01 -22.34
CA LEU A 94 -4.99 -2.43 -21.01
C LEU A 94 -3.50 -2.80 -21.00
N VAL A 95 -2.79 -2.31 -20.00
CA VAL A 95 -1.40 -2.68 -19.72
C VAL A 95 -1.37 -3.63 -18.53
N ILE A 96 -0.61 -4.71 -18.65
CA ILE A 96 -0.38 -5.67 -17.58
C ILE A 96 1.07 -5.56 -17.15
N ASP A 97 1.30 -5.20 -15.90
CA ASP A 97 2.62 -5.20 -15.28
C ASP A 97 2.90 -6.56 -14.61
N ALA A 98 3.60 -7.42 -15.30
CA ALA A 98 4.09 -8.70 -14.82
C ALA A 98 5.64 -8.76 -14.83
N LEU A 99 6.33 -7.61 -14.62
CA LEU A 99 7.79 -7.57 -14.69
C LEU A 99 8.43 -8.19 -13.46
N LEU A 100 8.08 -7.71 -12.27
CA LEU A 100 8.74 -8.07 -11.01
C LEU A 100 7.70 -8.35 -9.93
N GLY A 101 7.94 -9.39 -9.14
CA GLY A 101 7.14 -9.73 -7.97
C GLY A 101 7.86 -9.41 -6.66
N THR A 102 7.55 -10.14 -5.59
CA THR A 102 8.04 -9.90 -4.21
C THR A 102 9.56 -10.01 -4.02
N GLY A 103 10.31 -10.51 -5.00
CA GLY A 103 11.77 -10.68 -4.92
C GLY A 103 12.61 -9.42 -5.09
N VAL A 104 12.01 -8.24 -5.21
CA VAL A 104 12.74 -6.96 -5.41
C VAL A 104 13.28 -6.44 -4.08
N GLN A 105 14.59 -6.55 -3.89
CA GLN A 105 15.30 -6.08 -2.69
C GLN A 105 16.38 -5.04 -2.98
N LEU A 106 16.76 -4.86 -4.24
CA LEU A 106 17.80 -3.93 -4.68
C LEU A 106 17.21 -2.92 -5.67
N PRO A 107 17.82 -1.74 -5.82
CA PRO A 107 17.41 -0.77 -6.83
C PRO A 107 17.36 -1.40 -8.22
N LEU A 108 16.36 -1.01 -9.00
CA LEU A 108 16.17 -1.51 -10.35
C LEU A 108 17.36 -1.15 -11.24
N SER A 109 17.72 -2.06 -12.14
CA SER A 109 18.71 -1.78 -13.18
C SER A 109 18.17 -0.72 -14.17
N LEU A 110 19.08 0.00 -14.84
CA LEU A 110 18.70 1.01 -15.84
C LEU A 110 17.74 0.49 -16.92
N PRO A 111 17.93 -0.72 -17.51
CA PRO A 111 16.97 -1.26 -18.46
C PRO A 111 15.58 -1.45 -17.84
N MET A 112 15.50 -1.94 -16.61
CA MET A 112 14.22 -2.16 -15.92
C MET A 112 13.53 -0.82 -15.59
N THR A 113 14.29 0.18 -15.15
CA THR A 113 13.77 1.54 -14.91
C THR A 113 13.17 2.15 -16.17
N LYS A 114 13.80 1.94 -17.35
CA LYS A 114 13.25 2.39 -18.62
C LYS A 114 11.90 1.73 -18.94
N ILE A 115 11.79 0.41 -18.72
CA ILE A 115 10.53 -0.31 -18.96
C ILE A 115 9.42 0.22 -18.03
N VAL A 116 9.73 0.45 -16.75
CA VAL A 116 8.79 1.05 -15.80
C VAL A 116 8.35 2.45 -16.27
N ALA A 117 9.29 3.28 -16.74
CA ALA A 117 8.96 4.59 -17.27
C ALA A 117 8.07 4.51 -18.52
N THR A 118 8.33 3.53 -19.40
CA THR A 118 7.47 3.26 -20.57
C THR A 118 6.06 2.92 -20.14
N ILE A 119 5.87 1.97 -19.19
CA ILE A 119 4.56 1.59 -18.67
C ILE A 119 3.82 2.82 -18.12
N ASN A 120 4.48 3.61 -17.27
CA ASN A 120 3.88 4.80 -16.66
C ASN A 120 3.55 5.91 -17.67
N GLY A 121 4.20 5.91 -18.84
CA GLY A 121 3.97 6.86 -19.93
C GLY A 121 2.83 6.47 -20.88
N LEU A 122 2.33 5.23 -20.80
CA LEU A 122 1.21 4.78 -21.64
C LEU A 122 -0.13 5.38 -21.17
N ASN A 123 -0.94 5.83 -22.12
CA ASN A 123 -2.28 6.35 -21.85
C ASN A 123 -3.31 5.20 -21.82
N ALA A 124 -3.12 4.24 -20.91
CA ALA A 124 -4.01 3.11 -20.72
C ALA A 124 -4.02 2.69 -19.24
N PRO A 125 -5.10 2.09 -18.74
CA PRO A 125 -5.12 1.55 -17.39
C PRO A 125 -4.05 0.46 -17.21
N VAL A 126 -3.46 0.40 -16.02
CA VAL A 126 -2.42 -0.58 -15.66
C VAL A 126 -2.95 -1.53 -14.60
N LEU A 127 -2.90 -2.84 -14.87
CA LEU A 127 -3.11 -3.90 -13.90
C LEU A 127 -1.76 -4.48 -13.47
N ALA A 128 -1.39 -4.30 -12.21
CA ALA A 128 -0.21 -4.93 -11.64
C ALA A 128 -0.51 -6.35 -11.15
N VAL A 129 0.39 -7.27 -11.53
CA VAL A 129 0.35 -8.68 -11.15
C VAL A 129 1.06 -8.87 -9.83
N ASP A 130 0.36 -9.30 -8.81
CA ASP A 130 0.81 -9.53 -7.44
C ASP A 130 1.20 -8.26 -6.68
N LEU A 131 2.10 -7.43 -7.19
CA LEU A 131 2.41 -6.07 -6.71
C LEU A 131 3.02 -5.23 -7.84
N PRO A 132 2.91 -3.89 -7.78
CA PRO A 132 3.52 -3.04 -8.79
C PRO A 132 5.03 -3.24 -8.87
N SER A 133 5.55 -3.38 -10.09
CA SER A 133 6.98 -3.59 -10.30
C SER A 133 7.81 -2.42 -9.80
N GLY A 134 8.85 -2.74 -9.03
CA GLY A 134 9.70 -1.78 -8.37
C GLY A 134 9.33 -1.48 -6.92
N LEU A 135 8.21 -2.01 -6.42
CA LEU A 135 7.83 -1.89 -5.01
C LEU A 135 8.54 -2.95 -4.18
N ASN A 136 9.11 -2.56 -3.04
CA ASN A 136 9.57 -3.51 -2.03
C ASN A 136 8.37 -4.00 -1.22
N ALA A 137 8.14 -5.31 -1.22
CA ALA A 137 6.96 -5.95 -0.62
C ALA A 137 6.83 -5.75 0.89
N ASP A 138 7.95 -5.58 1.60
CA ASP A 138 7.99 -5.46 3.06
C ASP A 138 7.93 -4.00 3.52
N THR A 139 8.73 -3.13 2.90
CA THR A 139 8.89 -1.74 3.34
C THR A 139 7.97 -0.75 2.65
N GLY A 140 7.44 -1.10 1.48
CA GLY A 140 6.63 -0.21 0.65
C GLY A 140 7.44 0.88 -0.07
N ARG A 141 8.76 0.81 -0.06
CA ARG A 141 9.60 1.80 -0.75
C ARG A 141 9.79 1.45 -2.22
N ALA A 142 9.78 2.45 -3.06
CA ALA A 142 10.17 2.34 -4.46
C ALA A 142 11.66 2.07 -4.57
N MET A 143 12.03 1.05 -5.34
CA MET A 143 13.41 0.62 -5.55
C MET A 143 14.03 1.31 -6.79
N GLY A 144 14.03 2.63 -6.80
CA GLY A 144 14.56 3.48 -7.86
C GLY A 144 13.55 3.87 -8.93
N ALA A 145 12.57 3.02 -9.22
CA ALA A 145 11.39 3.32 -10.04
C ALA A 145 10.22 2.44 -9.58
N LEU A 146 9.00 2.88 -9.79
CA LEU A 146 7.77 2.20 -9.38
C LEU A 146 6.73 2.32 -10.50
N VAL A 147 6.06 1.23 -10.83
CA VAL A 147 4.87 1.25 -11.68
C VAL A 147 3.69 1.81 -10.87
N HIS A 148 2.99 2.78 -11.46
CA HIS A 148 1.75 3.32 -10.89
C HIS A 148 0.56 2.57 -11.50
N ALA A 149 0.08 1.57 -10.77
CA ALA A 149 -1.04 0.76 -11.22
C ALA A 149 -2.38 1.48 -11.06
N THR A 150 -3.30 1.26 -12.00
CA THR A 150 -4.72 1.61 -11.81
C THR A 150 -5.37 0.65 -10.82
N ARG A 151 -5.00 -0.63 -10.94
CA ARG A 151 -5.40 -1.71 -10.01
C ARG A 151 -4.27 -2.69 -9.81
N THR A 152 -4.24 -3.32 -8.65
CA THR A 152 -3.34 -4.41 -8.32
C THR A 152 -4.16 -5.61 -7.86
N LEU A 153 -3.92 -6.78 -8.46
CA LEU A 153 -4.44 -8.05 -7.95
C LEU A 153 -3.31 -8.82 -7.26
N SER A 154 -3.33 -8.80 -5.94
CA SER A 154 -2.34 -9.51 -5.11
C SER A 154 -2.72 -10.98 -4.94
N PHE A 155 -1.75 -11.86 -4.80
CA PHE A 155 -1.97 -13.30 -4.67
C PHE A 155 -1.65 -13.80 -3.26
N ILE A 156 -2.48 -14.77 -2.79
CA ILE A 156 -2.37 -15.46 -1.50
C ILE A 156 -2.61 -14.52 -0.33
N GLY A 157 -1.93 -13.39 -0.27
CA GLY A 157 -2.09 -12.37 0.78
C GLY A 157 -1.58 -11.00 0.33
N ILE A 158 -2.12 -9.97 0.94
CA ILE A 158 -1.68 -8.58 0.72
C ILE A 158 -0.32 -8.41 1.40
N LYS A 159 0.66 -7.85 0.68
CA LYS A 159 1.99 -7.56 1.22
C LYS A 159 1.95 -6.24 1.98
N GLN A 160 2.65 -6.18 3.12
CA GLN A 160 2.67 -5.00 3.98
C GLN A 160 3.09 -3.73 3.21
N GLY A 161 4.08 -3.86 2.33
CA GLY A 161 4.58 -2.74 1.54
C GLY A 161 3.56 -2.11 0.60
N MET A 162 2.48 -2.81 0.25
CA MET A 162 1.40 -2.23 -0.58
C MET A 162 0.56 -1.17 0.16
N LEU A 163 0.62 -1.18 1.50
CA LEU A 163 -0.19 -0.32 2.37
C LEU A 163 0.69 0.68 3.15
N THR A 164 1.98 0.77 2.80
CA THR A 164 2.97 1.63 3.47
C THR A 164 3.80 2.40 2.45
N ALA A 165 4.37 3.52 2.88
CA ALA A 165 5.28 4.38 2.11
C ALA A 165 4.77 4.63 0.66
N ASP A 166 5.65 4.43 -0.35
CA ASP A 166 5.33 4.67 -1.78
C ASP A 166 4.29 3.66 -2.32
N GLY A 167 4.11 2.52 -1.64
CA GLY A 167 3.13 1.50 -2.02
C GLY A 167 1.70 2.02 -2.08
N VAL A 168 1.34 2.95 -1.18
CA VAL A 168 0.00 3.55 -1.12
C VAL A 168 -0.35 4.27 -2.43
N ASP A 169 0.64 4.92 -3.06
CA ASP A 169 0.46 5.65 -4.31
C ASP A 169 0.64 4.73 -5.55
N GLY A 170 1.41 3.64 -5.40
CA GLY A 170 1.74 2.73 -6.50
C GLY A 170 0.66 1.69 -6.83
N VAL A 171 -0.06 1.19 -5.82
CA VAL A 171 -0.95 0.02 -6.00
C VAL A 171 -2.30 0.32 -6.65
N GLY A 172 -2.74 1.58 -6.66
CA GLY A 172 -4.07 1.94 -7.11
C GLY A 172 -5.15 1.23 -6.28
N GLN A 173 -6.18 0.71 -6.94
CA GLN A 173 -7.20 -0.08 -6.25
C GLN A 173 -6.69 -1.50 -6.00
N LEU A 174 -6.55 -1.88 -4.73
CA LEU A 174 -5.96 -3.13 -4.29
C LEU A 174 -7.02 -4.18 -3.99
N ASP A 175 -6.96 -5.29 -4.74
CA ASP A 175 -7.72 -6.51 -4.50
C ASP A 175 -6.77 -7.69 -4.32
N TRP A 176 -7.26 -8.82 -3.83
CA TRP A 176 -6.45 -10.02 -3.63
C TRP A 176 -7.23 -11.31 -3.92
N ASP A 177 -6.53 -12.33 -4.37
CA ASP A 177 -7.05 -13.67 -4.62
C ASP A 177 -6.22 -14.70 -3.85
N PRO A 178 -6.83 -15.56 -3.02
CA PRO A 178 -6.11 -16.59 -2.27
C PRO A 178 -5.56 -17.71 -3.16
N LEU A 179 -5.90 -17.76 -4.43
CA LEU A 179 -5.54 -18.84 -5.38
C LEU A 179 -5.85 -20.25 -4.87
N GLY A 180 -6.83 -20.38 -3.96
CA GLY A 180 -7.15 -21.64 -3.29
C GLY A 180 -6.06 -22.16 -2.34
N VAL A 181 -5.16 -21.28 -1.90
CA VAL A 181 -4.18 -21.60 -0.86
C VAL A 181 -4.81 -21.32 0.50
N VAL A 182 -4.75 -22.32 1.38
CA VAL A 182 -5.16 -22.18 2.79
C VAL A 182 -3.89 -21.88 3.59
N PRO A 183 -3.82 -20.77 4.34
CA PRO A 183 -2.69 -20.49 5.21
C PRO A 183 -2.44 -21.61 6.21
N GLU A 184 -1.19 -21.88 6.52
CA GLU A 184 -0.84 -22.84 7.57
C GLU A 184 -1.40 -22.40 8.93
N ALA A 185 -1.84 -23.39 9.71
CA ALA A 185 -2.32 -23.13 11.07
C ALA A 185 -1.21 -22.50 11.92
N GLY A 186 -1.49 -21.35 12.52
CA GLY A 186 -0.51 -20.61 13.34
C GLY A 186 0.26 -19.51 12.60
N LEU A 187 0.02 -19.31 11.30
CA LEU A 187 0.56 -18.15 10.59
C LEU A 187 -0.02 -16.86 11.19
N VAL A 188 0.85 -16.03 11.77
CA VAL A 188 0.47 -14.72 12.31
C VAL A 188 0.78 -13.65 11.26
N PRO A 189 -0.21 -12.86 10.83
CA PRO A 189 0.04 -11.76 9.91
C PRO A 189 0.89 -10.67 10.59
N ALA A 190 1.78 -10.01 9.83
CA ALA A 190 2.61 -8.92 10.35
C ALA A 190 1.79 -7.70 10.80
N ALA A 191 0.62 -7.49 10.19
CA ALA A 191 -0.34 -6.45 10.55
C ALA A 191 -1.75 -6.86 10.14
N GLU A 192 -2.75 -6.21 10.74
CA GLU A 192 -4.15 -6.36 10.36
C GLU A 192 -4.68 -5.04 9.80
N ARG A 193 -5.35 -5.10 8.65
CA ARG A 193 -6.10 -3.97 8.13
C ARG A 193 -7.39 -3.81 8.93
N LEU A 194 -7.53 -2.66 9.56
CA LEU A 194 -8.77 -2.32 10.28
C LEU A 194 -9.85 -1.91 9.28
N ASP A 195 -11.03 -2.50 9.43
CA ASP A 195 -12.23 -2.15 8.68
C ASP A 195 -13.43 -1.93 9.62
N TYR A 196 -14.49 -1.30 9.11
CA TYR A 196 -15.69 -1.01 9.92
C TYR A 196 -16.36 -2.29 10.48
N PRO A 197 -16.50 -3.41 9.75
CA PRO A 197 -17.05 -4.64 10.33
C PRO A 197 -16.33 -5.14 11.57
N ARG A 198 -15.02 -5.00 11.62
CA ARG A 198 -14.19 -5.36 12.81
C ARG A 198 -14.35 -4.33 13.93
N LEU A 199 -14.36 -3.04 13.58
CA LEU A 199 -14.41 -1.96 14.57
C LEU A 199 -15.80 -1.77 15.18
N LYS A 200 -16.89 -2.05 14.46
CA LYS A 200 -18.27 -1.84 14.96
C LYS A 200 -18.54 -2.53 16.29
N ASN A 201 -17.90 -3.68 16.53
CA ASN A 201 -18.06 -4.43 17.77
C ASN A 201 -17.37 -3.77 18.99
N LEU A 202 -16.51 -2.76 18.74
CA LEU A 202 -15.87 -1.93 19.77
C LEU A 202 -16.68 -0.64 20.05
N LEU A 203 -17.65 -0.32 19.18
CA LEU A 203 -18.48 0.89 19.26
C LEU A 203 -19.82 0.58 19.94
N PHE A 204 -19.77 0.46 21.25
CA PHE A 204 -20.99 0.20 22.03
C PHE A 204 -21.80 1.48 22.24
N PRO A 205 -23.16 1.40 22.22
CA PRO A 205 -24.01 2.51 22.63
C PRO A 205 -23.69 2.95 24.07
N ARG A 206 -23.60 4.26 24.27
CA ARG A 206 -23.35 4.80 25.62
C ARG A 206 -24.57 4.66 26.50
N PRO A 207 -24.43 4.18 27.75
CA PRO A 207 -25.52 4.19 28.71
C PRO A 207 -26.04 5.63 28.96
N ARG A 208 -27.34 5.81 29.16
CA ARG A 208 -27.94 7.13 29.43
C ARG A 208 -27.37 7.79 30.67
N SER A 209 -26.93 7.01 31.66
CA SER A 209 -26.29 7.46 32.89
C SER A 209 -24.78 7.71 32.77
N ALA A 210 -24.22 7.62 31.55
CA ALA A 210 -22.81 7.83 31.34
C ALA A 210 -22.43 9.31 31.51
N HIS A 211 -21.27 9.56 32.09
CA HIS A 211 -20.70 10.89 32.24
C HIS A 211 -19.24 10.90 31.66
N LYS A 212 -18.73 12.09 31.37
CA LYS A 212 -17.42 12.28 30.74
C LYS A 212 -16.28 11.50 31.40
N GLY A 213 -16.29 11.32 32.71
CA GLY A 213 -15.26 10.59 33.44
C GLY A 213 -15.18 9.08 33.13
N LYS A 214 -16.27 8.48 32.55
CA LYS A 214 -16.33 7.05 32.17
C LYS A 214 -15.86 6.76 30.74
N HIS A 215 -15.59 7.81 29.93
CA HIS A 215 -15.25 7.66 28.51
C HIS A 215 -13.76 7.89 28.23
N GLY A 216 -12.92 7.57 29.20
CA GLY A 216 -11.46 7.68 29.06
C GLY A 216 -10.94 9.12 29.22
N LYS A 217 -9.67 9.19 29.53
CA LYS A 217 -8.91 10.44 29.72
C LYS A 217 -7.69 10.41 28.80
N VAL A 218 -7.64 11.32 27.85
CA VAL A 218 -6.56 11.39 26.86
C VAL A 218 -5.63 12.54 27.22
N LEU A 219 -4.35 12.24 27.32
CA LEU A 219 -3.28 13.21 27.37
C LEU A 219 -2.60 13.30 26.02
N LEU A 220 -2.54 14.48 25.43
CA LEU A 220 -1.72 14.76 24.27
C LEU A 220 -0.49 15.58 24.67
N VAL A 221 0.67 15.19 24.17
CA VAL A 221 1.94 15.89 24.38
C VAL A 221 2.49 16.32 23.03
N GLY A 222 2.68 17.62 22.84
CA GLY A 222 3.11 18.22 21.59
C GLY A 222 2.82 19.71 21.53
N GLY A 223 2.55 20.26 20.35
CA GLY A 223 2.24 21.69 20.20
C GLY A 223 3.41 22.58 20.57
N ASN A 224 4.59 22.28 20.07
CA ASN A 224 5.80 23.10 20.16
C ASN A 224 5.61 24.46 19.47
N LEU A 225 6.54 25.37 19.65
CA LEU A 225 6.48 26.72 19.07
C LEU A 225 6.27 26.68 17.56
N GLY A 226 5.24 27.39 17.09
CA GLY A 226 4.81 27.38 15.69
C GLY A 226 3.99 26.15 15.24
N MET A 227 3.83 25.13 16.11
CA MET A 227 3.14 23.86 15.77
C MET A 227 1.91 23.57 16.64
N GLN A 228 1.35 24.57 17.30
CA GLN A 228 0.19 24.46 18.22
C GLN A 228 -1.06 23.91 17.51
N GLY A 229 -1.23 24.21 16.22
CA GLY A 229 -2.36 23.73 15.43
C GLY A 229 -2.46 22.22 15.39
N ALA A 230 -1.34 21.49 15.38
CA ALA A 230 -1.31 20.03 15.32
C ALA A 230 -1.91 19.38 16.57
N ILE A 231 -1.51 19.85 17.75
CA ILE A 231 -2.06 19.30 19.01
C ILE A 231 -3.52 19.71 19.22
N LEU A 232 -3.91 20.91 18.78
CA LEU A 232 -5.30 21.37 18.82
C LEU A 232 -6.20 20.47 17.95
N LEU A 233 -5.80 20.20 16.71
CA LEU A 233 -6.53 19.30 15.81
C LEU A 233 -6.63 17.86 16.37
N ALA A 234 -5.53 17.37 16.93
CA ALA A 234 -5.52 16.06 17.58
C ALA A 234 -6.47 16.01 18.81
N GLY A 235 -6.48 17.07 19.62
CA GLY A 235 -7.40 17.20 20.74
C GLY A 235 -8.88 17.23 20.33
N GLN A 236 -9.19 17.98 19.29
CA GLN A 236 -10.54 18.03 18.71
C GLN A 236 -10.95 16.65 18.15
N ALA A 237 -10.04 15.96 17.48
CA ALA A 237 -10.28 14.61 16.96
C ALA A 237 -10.60 13.62 18.11
N CYS A 238 -9.85 13.69 19.22
CA CYS A 238 -10.14 12.88 20.41
C CYS A 238 -11.53 13.13 20.98
N LEU A 239 -11.94 14.40 21.11
CA LEU A 239 -13.29 14.74 21.60
C LEU A 239 -14.37 14.23 20.64
N ARG A 240 -14.20 14.41 19.34
CA ARG A 240 -15.15 13.92 18.31
C ARG A 240 -15.22 12.40 18.25
N ALA A 241 -14.10 11.72 18.46
CA ALA A 241 -14.05 10.26 18.56
C ALA A 241 -14.69 9.75 19.87
N GLY A 242 -14.97 10.65 20.82
CA GLY A 242 -15.73 10.33 22.02
C GLY A 242 -14.90 10.22 23.30
N ALA A 243 -13.67 10.70 23.34
CA ALA A 243 -12.94 10.81 24.60
C ALA A 243 -13.72 11.67 25.62
N GLY A 244 -13.77 11.23 26.87
CA GLY A 244 -14.51 11.92 27.92
C GLY A 244 -13.82 13.20 28.40
N LEU A 245 -12.50 13.15 28.53
CA LEU A 245 -11.66 14.27 28.96
C LEU A 245 -10.37 14.28 28.13
N VAL A 246 -9.96 15.47 27.68
CA VAL A 246 -8.72 15.65 26.89
C VAL A 246 -7.89 16.75 27.51
N ARG A 247 -6.63 16.44 27.80
CA ARG A 247 -5.60 17.41 28.24
C ARG A 247 -4.52 17.57 27.18
N LEU A 248 -4.01 18.80 27.03
CA LEU A 248 -2.94 19.16 26.11
C LEU A 248 -1.74 19.66 26.90
N CYS A 249 -0.62 18.92 26.84
CA CYS A 249 0.68 19.38 27.31
C CYS A 249 1.42 20.01 26.14
N GLN A 250 1.40 21.32 26.07
CA GLN A 250 2.01 22.15 25.03
C GLN A 250 3.31 22.76 25.54
N HIS A 251 4.10 23.31 24.60
CA HIS A 251 5.24 24.14 24.97
C HIS A 251 4.78 25.31 25.86
N PRO A 252 5.47 25.64 26.95
CA PRO A 252 5.03 26.64 27.93
C PRO A 252 4.74 28.03 27.33
N ASP A 253 5.52 28.42 26.31
CA ASP A 253 5.36 29.71 25.64
C ASP A 253 4.31 29.68 24.50
N SER A 254 3.63 28.55 24.29
CA SER A 254 2.55 28.45 23.31
C SER A 254 1.24 29.00 23.89
N PRO A 255 0.41 29.68 23.08
CA PRO A 255 -0.93 30.10 23.50
C PRO A 255 -1.79 28.88 23.91
N PRO A 256 -2.54 28.97 25.02
CA PRO A 256 -3.36 27.85 25.47
C PRO A 256 -4.43 27.47 24.44
N ALA A 257 -4.53 26.18 24.12
CA ALA A 257 -5.55 25.67 23.19
C ALA A 257 -7.00 25.87 23.70
N SER A 258 -7.20 25.99 25.02
CA SER A 258 -8.48 26.32 25.65
C SER A 258 -9.07 27.66 25.22
N LEU A 259 -8.26 28.58 24.70
CA LEU A 259 -8.76 29.84 24.12
C LEU A 259 -9.56 29.60 22.82
N VAL A 260 -9.26 28.52 22.11
CA VAL A 260 -9.93 28.14 20.84
C VAL A 260 -11.06 27.15 21.11
N GLN A 261 -10.84 26.20 22.01
CA GLN A 261 -11.79 25.13 22.36
C GLN A 261 -11.80 24.90 23.87
N PRO A 262 -12.82 25.41 24.60
CA PRO A 262 -12.88 25.35 26.06
C PRO A 262 -12.91 23.94 26.66
N GLU A 263 -13.35 22.93 25.90
CA GLU A 263 -13.36 21.53 26.35
C GLU A 263 -11.96 20.90 26.43
N LEU A 264 -10.97 21.50 25.75
CA LEU A 264 -9.59 21.08 25.83
C LEU A 264 -8.91 21.69 27.04
N MET A 265 -8.48 20.86 27.96
CA MET A 265 -7.84 21.29 29.19
C MET A 265 -6.34 21.47 28.98
N GLY A 266 -5.78 22.56 29.47
CA GLY A 266 -4.32 22.74 29.54
C GLY A 266 -3.72 21.86 30.65
N CYS A 267 -2.47 21.47 30.47
CA CYS A 267 -1.68 20.73 31.45
C CYS A 267 -0.28 21.33 31.52
N PRO A 268 0.22 21.72 32.69
CA PRO A 268 1.63 22.06 32.84
C PRO A 268 2.51 20.83 32.55
N ALA A 269 3.63 21.01 31.89
CA ALA A 269 4.57 19.92 31.62
C ALA A 269 4.99 19.23 32.93
N GLY A 270 4.99 17.91 32.94
CA GLY A 270 5.42 17.09 34.07
C GLY A 270 4.39 16.86 35.19
N THR A 271 3.14 17.36 35.07
CA THR A 271 2.11 17.25 36.16
C THR A 271 1.14 16.09 35.99
N ASP A 272 1.37 15.17 35.05
CA ASP A 272 0.33 14.21 34.62
C ASP A 272 0.58 12.75 35.02
N GLU A 273 1.16 12.50 36.18
CA GLU A 273 1.35 11.14 36.68
C GLU A 273 0.00 10.48 37.00
N GLY A 274 -0.37 9.45 36.22
CA GLY A 274 -1.51 8.59 36.52
C GLY A 274 -2.91 9.12 36.15
N TRP A 275 -3.03 10.34 35.57
CA TRP A 275 -4.36 10.84 35.20
C TRP A 275 -4.90 10.24 33.92
N ALA A 276 -4.05 10.04 32.90
CA ALA A 276 -4.46 9.60 31.57
C ALA A 276 -4.67 8.09 31.48
N THR A 277 -5.73 7.67 30.80
CA THR A 277 -5.93 6.29 30.38
C THR A 277 -5.26 5.99 29.02
N VAL A 278 -5.03 7.04 28.22
CA VAL A 278 -4.32 6.98 26.94
C VAL A 278 -3.41 8.18 26.82
N ARG A 279 -2.19 7.98 26.37
CA ARG A 279 -1.25 9.04 26.03
C ARG A 279 -1.00 9.07 24.52
N VAL A 280 -0.97 10.26 23.94
CA VAL A 280 -0.64 10.54 22.55
C VAL A 280 0.55 11.46 22.54
N LEU A 281 1.65 11.01 22.00
CA LEU A 281 2.90 11.76 21.91
C LEU A 281 3.20 12.07 20.43
N GLY A 282 3.47 13.32 20.10
CA GLY A 282 3.96 13.65 18.77
C GLY A 282 3.26 14.79 18.03
N PRO A 283 1.95 15.07 18.16
CA PRO A 283 1.31 16.12 17.37
C PRO A 283 1.98 17.48 17.52
N GLY A 284 2.80 17.90 16.53
CA GLY A 284 3.58 19.13 16.60
C GLY A 284 4.65 19.13 17.69
N LEU A 285 5.26 18.00 18.01
CA LEU A 285 6.27 17.89 19.09
C LEU A 285 7.59 18.61 18.74
N GLY A 286 7.96 18.60 17.44
CA GLY A 286 9.24 19.13 16.99
C GLY A 286 10.42 18.20 17.29
N GLN A 287 11.63 18.67 16.93
CA GLN A 287 12.89 17.92 17.12
C GLN A 287 13.94 18.74 17.90
N ASP A 288 13.54 19.86 18.47
CA ASP A 288 14.38 20.69 19.33
C ASP A 288 14.57 20.08 20.73
N GLU A 289 15.25 20.79 21.62
CA GLU A 289 15.54 20.34 22.98
C GLU A 289 14.26 20.01 23.77
N TRP A 290 13.23 20.87 23.69
CA TRP A 290 11.96 20.65 24.38
C TRP A 290 11.26 19.38 23.83
N GLY A 291 11.16 19.26 22.50
CA GLY A 291 10.52 18.11 21.87
C GLY A 291 11.19 16.78 22.22
N ARG A 292 12.51 16.74 22.22
CA ARG A 292 13.29 15.57 22.62
C ARG A 292 13.10 15.23 24.10
N ALA A 293 13.18 16.22 24.97
CA ALA A 293 12.95 16.02 26.40
C ALA A 293 11.56 15.46 26.71
N GLN A 294 10.51 15.97 26.04
CA GLN A 294 9.16 15.41 26.18
C GLN A 294 9.07 13.97 25.65
N PHE A 295 9.70 13.68 24.52
CA PHE A 295 9.73 12.33 23.94
C PHE A 295 10.37 11.33 24.90
N GLU A 296 11.57 11.62 25.39
CA GLU A 296 12.31 10.76 26.31
C GLU A 296 11.56 10.55 27.63
N HIS A 297 11.01 11.66 28.20
CA HIS A 297 10.26 11.60 29.45
C HIS A 297 9.00 10.71 29.36
N HIS A 298 8.25 10.78 28.28
CA HIS A 298 7.00 10.02 28.14
C HIS A 298 7.22 8.60 27.60
N LEU A 299 8.31 8.35 26.85
CA LEU A 299 8.64 7.03 26.35
C LEU A 299 9.17 6.12 27.46
N SER A 300 10.03 6.64 28.36
CA SER A 300 10.59 5.87 29.49
C SER A 300 9.54 5.41 30.51
N ARG A 301 8.32 5.90 30.43
CA ARG A 301 7.17 5.59 31.33
C ARG A 301 6.10 4.73 30.66
N SER A 302 6.37 4.12 29.52
CA SER A 302 5.44 3.25 28.79
C SER A 302 5.48 1.78 29.24
N GLU A 303 6.07 1.48 30.41
CA GLU A 303 6.01 0.15 31.05
C GLU A 303 4.82 0.01 31.98
#